data_7e43388b8bdf68223c93444982ca0b4b
#
_entry.id   7e43388b8bdf68223c93444982ca0b4b
#
_cell.length_a   1.000
_cell.length_b   1.000
_cell.length_c   1.000
_cell.angle_alpha   90.00
_cell.angle_beta   90.00
_cell.angle_gamma   90.00
#
_symmetry.space_group_name_H-M   'P 1'
#
loop_
_entity.id
_entity.type
_entity.pdbx_description
1 polymer ?
#
loop_
_entity_poly.entity_id
_entity_poly.type
_entity_poly.pdbx_seq_one_letter_code
_entity_poly.pdbx_strand_id
1 'polypeptide(L)'
;MIEIFDNVLDTNKYDQEISHLKWSYEYQPITPPLLNKHWYSDGKPFIDDLFKDLVGSIQLEGLDSVNSSYILGHTHGLEQQAHHDACDFTMIYYPKLDWQSDWGGGTLVGDTLVSYVGDRLVIFSCDQIHQGQPVSKYCQELRPIVVFQCNADSAMIERLSW
;
A
#
# COMPACT_ATOMS: atom_id res chain seq x y z
N MET A 1 2.12 -9.45 13.30
CA MET A 1 0.64 -9.37 13.17
C MET A 1 0.27 -8.62 11.89
N ILE A 2 -0.89 -8.92 11.29
CA ILE A 2 -1.47 -8.17 10.16
C ILE A 2 -2.85 -7.69 10.59
N GLU A 3 -3.11 -6.39 10.51
CA GLU A 3 -4.42 -5.80 10.75
C GLU A 3 -5.04 -5.38 9.42
N ILE A 4 -6.32 -5.68 9.21
CA ILE A 4 -7.05 -5.37 7.97
C ILE A 4 -8.33 -4.64 8.34
N PHE A 5 -8.52 -3.48 7.72
CA PHE A 5 -9.70 -2.64 7.88
C PHE A 5 -10.38 -2.46 6.53
N ASP A 6 -11.65 -2.81 6.43
CA ASP A 6 -12.44 -2.63 5.21
C ASP A 6 -13.42 -1.45 5.38
N ASN A 7 -13.73 -0.79 4.28
CA ASN A 7 -14.61 0.39 4.22
C ASN A 7 -14.14 1.48 5.21
N VAL A 8 -12.84 1.77 5.17
CA VAL A 8 -12.18 2.60 6.18
C VAL A 8 -12.65 4.04 6.12
N LEU A 9 -12.83 4.58 4.92
CA LEU A 9 -13.18 5.99 4.71
C LEU A 9 -14.63 6.18 4.27
N ASP A 10 -15.30 5.15 3.78
CA ASP A 10 -16.68 5.20 3.26
C ASP A 10 -16.89 6.40 2.30
N THR A 11 -15.93 6.63 1.43
CA THR A 11 -15.94 7.75 0.47
C THR A 11 -15.32 7.35 -0.87
N ASN A 12 -15.83 7.92 -1.96
CA ASN A 12 -15.26 7.78 -3.29
C ASN A 12 -14.23 8.88 -3.64
N LYS A 13 -13.92 9.77 -2.71
CA LYS A 13 -12.98 10.89 -2.93
C LYS A 13 -11.65 10.40 -3.48
N TYR A 14 -11.02 9.45 -2.82
CA TYR A 14 -9.68 8.98 -3.18
C TYR A 14 -9.64 8.11 -4.43
N ASP A 15 -10.70 7.36 -4.73
CA ASP A 15 -10.86 6.65 -6.00
C ASP A 15 -10.96 7.63 -7.18
N GLN A 16 -11.72 8.72 -7.01
CA GLN A 16 -11.83 9.76 -8.02
C GLN A 16 -10.51 10.52 -8.19
N GLU A 17 -9.87 10.94 -7.11
CA GLU A 17 -8.62 11.70 -7.17
C GLU A 17 -7.48 10.89 -7.79
N ILE A 18 -7.34 9.60 -7.44
CA ILE A 18 -6.26 8.75 -7.96
C ILE A 18 -6.35 8.54 -9.47
N SER A 19 -7.56 8.57 -10.02
CA SER A 19 -7.79 8.46 -11.47
C SER A 19 -7.29 9.68 -12.26
N HIS A 20 -7.09 10.82 -11.59
CA HIS A 20 -6.60 12.07 -12.19
C HIS A 20 -5.10 12.30 -11.98
N LEU A 21 -4.43 11.43 -11.24
CA LEU A 21 -2.99 11.57 -11.03
C LEU A 21 -2.21 11.36 -12.32
N LYS A 22 -1.08 12.04 -12.42
CA LYS A 22 -0.12 11.81 -13.49
C LYS A 22 0.83 10.69 -13.07
N TRP A 23 1.02 9.74 -13.95
CA TRP A 23 1.86 8.58 -13.71
C TRP A 23 3.12 8.61 -14.57
N SER A 24 4.27 8.36 -13.94
CA SER A 24 5.55 8.17 -14.61
C SER A 24 6.01 6.74 -14.42
N TYR A 25 6.54 6.13 -15.49
CA TYR A 25 7.13 4.81 -15.38
C TYR A 25 8.54 4.91 -14.87
N GLU A 26 8.81 4.31 -13.74
CA GLU A 26 10.11 4.34 -13.10
C GLU A 26 10.74 2.96 -13.00
N TYR A 27 12.05 3.01 -13.01
CA TYR A 27 12.93 1.89 -12.88
C TYR A 27 13.86 2.15 -11.70
N GLN A 28 13.66 1.45 -10.61
CA GLN A 28 14.57 1.52 -9.47
C GLN A 28 15.49 0.31 -9.46
N PRO A 29 16.80 0.50 -9.68
CA PRO A 29 17.76 -0.58 -9.44
C PRO A 29 17.85 -0.82 -7.92
N ILE A 30 17.35 -1.95 -7.48
CA ILE A 30 17.64 -2.46 -6.14
C ILE A 30 18.93 -3.26 -6.23
N THR A 31 19.85 -3.02 -5.34
CA THR A 31 21.20 -3.65 -5.34
C THR A 31 21.13 -5.17 -5.24
N PRO A 32 22.04 -5.82 -5.93
CA PRO A 32 21.93 -6.45 -7.24
C PRO A 32 21.27 -7.84 -7.16
N PRO A 33 20.63 -8.30 -8.15
CA PRO A 33 20.29 -7.82 -9.49
C PRO A 33 18.80 -7.54 -9.69
N LEU A 34 18.14 -6.92 -8.72
CA LEU A 34 16.70 -6.85 -8.61
C LEU A 34 16.16 -5.53 -9.17
N LEU A 35 15.22 -5.62 -10.12
CA LEU A 35 14.62 -4.49 -10.79
C LEU A 35 13.16 -4.37 -10.36
N ASN A 36 12.84 -3.38 -9.52
CA ASN A 36 11.44 -2.99 -9.34
C ASN A 36 11.04 -2.05 -10.46
N LYS A 37 10.07 -2.49 -11.24
CA LYS A 37 9.43 -1.68 -12.28
C LYS A 37 8.03 -1.35 -11.82
N HIS A 38 7.69 -0.07 -11.77
CA HIS A 38 6.37 0.37 -11.36
C HIS A 38 6.03 1.72 -11.98
N TRP A 39 4.76 2.06 -11.96
CA TRP A 39 4.29 3.39 -12.20
C TRP A 39 4.32 4.15 -10.87
N TYR A 40 4.79 5.37 -10.91
CA TYR A 40 4.90 6.26 -9.77
C TYR A 40 4.10 7.54 -10.01
N SER A 41 3.50 8.07 -8.96
CA SER A 41 2.89 9.39 -8.98
C SER A 41 3.32 10.21 -7.78
N ASP A 42 3.63 11.45 -8.02
CA ASP A 42 4.06 12.42 -7.01
C ASP A 42 2.85 13.19 -6.42
N GLY A 43 1.75 12.56 -6.15
CA GLY A 43 0.53 13.14 -5.63
C GLY A 43 0.62 13.56 -4.16
N LYS A 44 1.61 14.38 -3.76
CA LYS A 44 1.86 14.70 -2.35
C LYS A 44 0.66 15.29 -1.61
N PRO A 45 -0.11 16.27 -2.13
CA PRO A 45 -1.31 16.77 -1.44
C PRO A 45 -2.35 15.68 -1.20
N PHE A 46 -2.55 14.80 -2.19
CA PHE A 46 -3.40 13.62 -2.07
C PHE A 46 -2.94 12.69 -0.95
N ILE A 47 -1.64 12.38 -0.89
CA ILE A 47 -1.07 11.50 0.13
C ILE A 47 -1.27 12.08 1.53
N ASP A 48 -1.00 13.37 1.71
CA ASP A 48 -1.09 14.03 3.02
C ASP A 48 -2.53 14.08 3.54
N ASP A 49 -3.52 14.35 2.68
CA ASP A 49 -4.93 14.35 3.02
C ASP A 49 -5.44 12.94 3.33
N LEU A 50 -5.09 11.96 2.48
CA LEU A 50 -5.43 10.57 2.69
C LEU A 50 -4.89 10.05 4.03
N PHE A 51 -3.65 10.35 4.36
CA PHE A 51 -3.04 9.91 5.61
C PHE A 51 -3.81 10.40 6.83
N LYS A 52 -4.17 11.69 6.85
CA LYS A 52 -4.97 12.29 7.95
C LYS A 52 -6.32 11.60 8.10
N ASP A 53 -7.00 11.37 6.98
CA ASP A 53 -8.32 10.74 6.98
C ASP A 53 -8.23 9.28 7.44
N LEU A 54 -7.21 8.52 7.02
CA LEU A 54 -6.98 7.14 7.45
C LEU A 54 -6.70 7.06 8.96
N VAL A 55 -5.73 7.84 9.46
CA VAL A 55 -5.37 7.86 10.88
C VAL A 55 -6.56 8.24 11.75
N GLY A 56 -7.34 9.24 11.32
CA GLY A 56 -8.55 9.68 12.02
C GLY A 56 -9.65 8.62 12.02
N SER A 57 -9.87 7.94 10.90
CA SER A 57 -10.92 6.93 10.74
C SER A 57 -10.72 5.71 11.64
N ILE A 58 -9.50 5.18 11.69
CA ILE A 58 -9.19 3.99 12.51
C ILE A 58 -8.74 4.34 13.93
N GLN A 59 -8.67 5.64 14.26
CA GLN A 59 -8.17 6.12 15.56
C GLN A 59 -6.81 5.50 15.90
N LEU A 60 -5.87 5.58 14.96
CA LEU A 60 -4.56 4.95 15.09
C LEU A 60 -3.76 5.58 16.23
N GLU A 61 -3.58 4.81 17.29
CA GLU A 61 -2.76 5.17 18.45
C GLU A 61 -1.33 4.62 18.29
N GLY A 62 -0.36 5.30 18.86
CA GLY A 62 1.04 4.84 18.86
C GLY A 62 1.85 5.19 17.63
N LEU A 63 1.30 5.99 16.70
CA LEU A 63 2.05 6.54 15.58
C LEU A 63 2.99 7.64 16.09
N ASP A 64 4.30 7.47 15.85
CA ASP A 64 5.33 8.48 16.18
C ASP A 64 5.62 9.38 14.97
N SER A 65 5.94 8.80 13.82
CA SER A 65 6.26 9.56 12.61
C SER A 65 6.03 8.76 11.32
N VAL A 66 5.93 9.47 10.19
CA VAL A 66 5.94 8.88 8.85
C VAL A 66 7.32 9.09 8.24
N ASN A 67 8.04 8.00 7.97
CA ASN A 67 9.37 8.04 7.36
C ASN A 67 9.31 8.29 5.87
N SER A 68 8.36 7.62 5.21
CA SER A 68 8.19 7.66 3.77
C SER A 68 6.74 7.42 3.39
N SER A 69 6.29 8.07 2.34
CA SER A 69 4.97 7.83 1.76
C SER A 69 5.03 7.98 0.24
N TYR A 70 4.35 7.10 -0.49
CA TYR A 70 4.39 7.10 -1.94
C TYR A 70 3.17 6.39 -2.56
N ILE A 71 2.93 6.68 -3.83
CA ILE A 71 1.88 6.05 -4.63
C ILE A 71 2.54 5.21 -5.71
N LEU A 72 2.21 3.94 -5.75
CA LEU A 72 2.68 3.01 -6.78
C LEU A 72 1.52 2.50 -7.61
N GLY A 73 1.80 2.21 -8.88
CA GLY A 73 0.89 1.56 -9.79
C GLY A 73 1.53 0.36 -10.46
N HIS A 74 0.78 -0.72 -10.60
CA HIS A 74 1.21 -1.92 -11.30
C HIS A 74 0.22 -2.30 -12.39
N THR A 75 0.77 -2.72 -13.53
CA THR A 75 0.01 -3.33 -14.63
C THR A 75 0.42 -4.79 -14.77
N HIS A 76 -0.31 -5.55 -15.57
CA HIS A 76 0.11 -6.92 -15.92
C HIS A 76 1.55 -6.96 -16.42
N GLY A 77 2.31 -7.96 -15.98
CA GLY A 77 3.72 -8.16 -16.34
C GLY A 77 4.72 -7.38 -15.50
N LEU A 78 4.25 -6.56 -14.53
CA LEU A 78 5.11 -5.96 -13.52
C LEU A 78 5.04 -6.79 -12.25
N GLU A 79 6.17 -7.28 -11.81
CA GLU A 79 6.31 -8.06 -10.59
C GLU A 79 7.11 -7.26 -9.57
N GLN A 80 6.62 -7.23 -8.34
CA GLN A 80 7.40 -6.76 -7.20
C GLN A 80 8.15 -7.93 -6.59
N GLN A 81 9.31 -7.63 -6.05
CA GLN A 81 10.07 -8.63 -5.30
C GLN A 81 9.70 -8.60 -3.83
N ALA A 82 9.82 -9.77 -3.19
CA ALA A 82 9.67 -9.89 -1.76
C ALA A 82 10.79 -9.09 -1.06
N HIS A 83 10.43 -8.26 -0.09
CA HIS A 83 11.35 -7.39 0.65
C HIS A 83 10.83 -7.07 2.05
N HIS A 84 11.70 -6.47 2.85
CA HIS A 84 11.37 -5.82 4.11
C HIS A 84 11.43 -4.30 3.93
N ASP A 85 10.66 -3.57 4.70
CA ASP A 85 10.77 -2.13 4.82
C ASP A 85 11.70 -1.74 6.00
N ALA A 86 12.31 -0.57 5.91
CA ALA A 86 13.17 -0.01 6.96
C ALA A 86 12.39 0.94 7.88
N CYS A 87 11.42 0.40 8.63
CA CYS A 87 10.51 1.13 9.51
C CYS A 87 10.02 0.23 10.64
N ASP A 88 9.07 0.69 11.45
CA ASP A 88 8.45 -0.15 12.48
C ASP A 88 7.20 -0.87 11.92
N PHE A 89 6.39 -0.15 11.14
CA PHE A 89 5.24 -0.73 10.46
C PHE A 89 4.93 -0.07 9.12
N THR A 90 4.33 -0.85 8.22
CA THR A 90 3.86 -0.40 6.91
C THR A 90 2.33 -0.37 6.88
N MET A 91 1.77 0.71 6.32
CA MET A 91 0.37 0.81 5.97
C MET A 91 0.23 0.78 4.46
N ILE A 92 -0.67 -0.05 3.93
CA ILE A 92 -1.01 -0.09 2.50
C ILE A 92 -2.50 0.18 2.36
N TYR A 93 -2.84 1.22 1.63
CA TYR A 93 -4.23 1.54 1.28
C TYR A 93 -4.51 1.23 -0.18
N TYR A 94 -5.68 0.63 -0.44
CA TYR A 94 -6.16 0.27 -1.76
C TYR A 94 -7.28 1.23 -2.19
N PRO A 95 -6.97 2.28 -2.99
CA PRO A 95 -7.91 3.36 -3.24
C PRO A 95 -8.99 3.05 -4.29
N LYS A 96 -8.80 2.06 -5.19
CA LYS A 96 -9.68 1.82 -6.32
C LYS A 96 -10.87 0.96 -5.93
N LEU A 97 -12.07 1.57 -5.84
CA LEU A 97 -13.29 0.95 -5.32
C LEU A 97 -13.87 -0.13 -6.23
N ASP A 98 -13.74 0.01 -7.54
CA ASP A 98 -14.31 -0.90 -8.54
C ASP A 98 -13.36 -2.04 -8.96
N TRP A 99 -12.30 -2.31 -8.16
CA TRP A 99 -11.36 -3.38 -8.43
C TRP A 99 -12.04 -4.75 -8.41
N GLN A 100 -11.88 -5.49 -9.51
CA GLN A 100 -12.51 -6.82 -9.63
C GLN A 100 -11.66 -7.89 -8.93
N SER A 101 -12.32 -8.84 -8.26
CA SER A 101 -11.64 -9.88 -7.48
C SER A 101 -10.76 -10.80 -8.32
N ASP A 102 -11.06 -10.98 -9.61
CA ASP A 102 -10.30 -11.81 -10.55
C ASP A 102 -9.11 -11.07 -11.21
N TRP A 103 -8.96 -9.78 -10.92
CA TRP A 103 -7.81 -9.00 -11.39
C TRP A 103 -6.53 -9.24 -10.58
N GLY A 104 -6.61 -9.93 -9.44
CA GLY A 104 -5.46 -10.19 -8.59
C GLY A 104 -4.95 -8.93 -7.90
N GLY A 105 -3.63 -8.75 -7.87
CA GLY A 105 -3.01 -7.52 -7.37
C GLY A 105 -3.07 -7.32 -5.85
N GLY A 106 -3.29 -8.38 -5.07
CA GLY A 106 -3.20 -8.33 -3.62
C GLY A 106 -1.77 -8.09 -3.11
N THR A 107 -1.57 -8.20 -1.82
CA THR A 107 -0.25 -8.15 -1.18
C THR A 107 -0.06 -9.41 -0.33
N LEU A 108 1.01 -10.14 -0.58
CA LEU A 108 1.43 -11.25 0.29
C LEU A 108 2.26 -10.65 1.42
N VAL A 109 1.89 -10.93 2.67
CA VAL A 109 2.62 -10.52 3.87
C VAL A 109 2.92 -11.78 4.68
N GLY A 110 4.17 -12.16 4.80
CA GLY A 110 4.54 -13.49 5.29
C GLY A 110 3.84 -14.57 4.45
N ASP A 111 3.04 -15.40 5.10
CA ASP A 111 2.25 -16.47 4.46
C ASP A 111 0.78 -16.06 4.20
N THR A 112 0.42 -14.81 4.47
CA THR A 112 -0.96 -14.31 4.36
C THR A 112 -1.15 -13.50 3.09
N LEU A 113 -2.03 -13.96 2.20
CA LEU A 113 -2.45 -13.19 1.03
C LEU A 113 -3.58 -12.24 1.42
N VAL A 114 -3.29 -10.95 1.36
CA VAL A 114 -4.29 -9.88 1.50
C VAL A 114 -4.78 -9.49 0.11
N SER A 115 -6.03 -9.82 -0.22
CA SER A 115 -6.62 -9.49 -1.51
C SER A 115 -6.80 -7.98 -1.65
N TYR A 116 -6.66 -7.46 -2.88
CA TYR A 116 -7.04 -6.10 -3.19
C TYR A 116 -8.56 -5.95 -3.10
N VAL A 117 -9.01 -5.11 -2.21
CA VAL A 117 -10.40 -4.66 -2.06
C VAL A 117 -10.36 -3.14 -1.93
N GLY A 118 -11.17 -2.43 -2.69
CA GLY A 118 -11.23 -0.98 -2.62
C GLY A 118 -11.63 -0.50 -1.21
N ASP A 119 -11.08 0.63 -0.78
CA ASP A 119 -11.24 1.20 0.57
C ASP A 119 -10.78 0.26 1.71
N ARG A 120 -9.77 -0.57 1.42
CA ARG A 120 -9.11 -1.42 2.41
C ARG A 120 -7.78 -0.81 2.84
N LEU A 121 -7.54 -0.80 4.14
CA LEU A 121 -6.27 -0.49 4.77
C LEU A 121 -5.68 -1.75 5.39
N VAL A 122 -4.40 -1.98 5.15
CA VAL A 122 -3.62 -3.09 5.73
C VAL A 122 -2.47 -2.51 6.52
N ILE A 123 -2.27 -2.97 7.75
CA ILE A 123 -1.16 -2.58 8.62
C ILE A 123 -0.41 -3.83 9.05
N PHE A 124 0.91 -3.80 8.92
CA PHE A 124 1.76 -4.91 9.36
C PHE A 124 3.16 -4.42 9.77
N SER A 125 3.83 -5.18 10.62
CA SER A 125 5.21 -4.90 11.07
C SER A 125 6.18 -4.98 9.90
N CYS A 126 7.13 -4.05 9.82
CA CYS A 126 8.14 -3.97 8.74
C CYS A 126 9.13 -5.13 8.72
N ASP A 127 9.23 -5.93 9.79
CA ASP A 127 10.04 -7.16 9.83
C ASP A 127 9.41 -8.30 9.00
N GLN A 128 8.15 -8.18 8.58
CA GLN A 128 7.51 -9.15 7.73
C GLN A 128 7.91 -8.97 6.27
N ILE A 129 8.40 -10.06 5.66
CA ILE A 129 8.63 -10.10 4.22
C ILE A 129 7.28 -9.92 3.52
N HIS A 130 7.23 -9.00 2.58
CA HIS A 130 6.00 -8.76 1.81
C HIS A 130 6.28 -8.53 0.33
N GLN A 131 5.25 -8.74 -0.48
CA GLN A 131 5.35 -8.68 -1.94
C GLN A 131 4.00 -8.32 -2.56
N GLY A 132 3.97 -7.34 -3.45
CA GLY A 132 2.82 -7.09 -4.30
C GLY A 132 2.61 -8.24 -5.29
N GLN A 133 1.39 -8.77 -5.34
CA GLN A 133 1.06 -9.88 -6.21
C GLN A 133 0.77 -9.41 -7.65
N PRO A 134 1.02 -10.26 -8.65
CA PRO A 134 0.80 -9.91 -10.05
C PRO A 134 -0.64 -9.50 -10.33
N VAL A 135 -0.78 -8.56 -11.25
CA VAL A 135 -2.07 -8.19 -11.84
C VAL A 135 -2.40 -9.14 -12.99
N SER A 136 -3.64 -9.61 -13.04
CA SER A 136 -4.13 -10.50 -14.09
C SER A 136 -3.96 -9.90 -15.48
N LYS A 137 -3.67 -10.74 -16.47
CA LYS A 137 -3.60 -10.34 -17.89
C LYS A 137 -4.95 -9.83 -18.45
N TYR A 138 -6.04 -10.11 -17.78
CA TYR A 138 -7.37 -9.64 -18.16
C TYR A 138 -7.70 -8.25 -17.62
N CYS A 139 -6.94 -7.77 -16.62
CA CYS A 139 -7.07 -6.43 -16.09
C CYS A 139 -6.41 -5.43 -17.05
N GLN A 140 -7.18 -4.45 -17.52
CA GLN A 140 -6.69 -3.36 -18.38
C GLN A 140 -6.44 -2.06 -17.59
N GLU A 141 -6.55 -2.13 -16.28
CA GLU A 141 -6.46 -0.99 -15.38
C GLU A 141 -5.10 -0.97 -14.66
N LEU A 142 -4.69 0.21 -14.26
CA LEU A 142 -3.58 0.36 -13.33
C LEU A 142 -4.04 -0.04 -11.93
N ARG A 143 -3.27 -0.88 -11.25
CA ARG A 143 -3.45 -1.21 -9.84
C ARG A 143 -2.75 -0.15 -8.97
N PRO A 144 -3.43 0.85 -8.46
CA PRO A 144 -2.82 1.82 -7.57
C PRO A 144 -2.79 1.30 -6.14
N ILE A 145 -1.71 1.61 -5.42
CA ILE A 145 -1.63 1.51 -3.95
C ILE A 145 -1.00 2.76 -3.39
N VAL A 146 -1.36 3.10 -2.17
CA VAL A 146 -0.69 4.13 -1.38
C VAL A 146 -0.02 3.48 -0.19
N VAL A 147 1.27 3.75 -0.02
CA VAL A 147 2.10 3.14 1.01
C VAL A 147 2.59 4.21 1.97
N PHE A 148 2.54 3.91 3.26
CA PHE A 148 3.11 4.72 4.33
C PHE A 148 4.03 3.83 5.17
N GLN A 149 5.29 4.21 5.27
CA GLN A 149 6.28 3.59 6.14
C GLN A 149 6.41 4.43 7.41
N CYS A 150 6.09 3.86 8.56
CA CYS A 150 5.87 4.59 9.80
C CYS A 150 6.75 4.08 10.94
N ASN A 151 7.08 5.00 11.86
CA ASN A 151 7.61 4.65 13.17
C ASN A 151 6.49 4.62 14.20
N ALA A 152 6.66 3.78 15.20
CA ALA A 152 5.70 3.53 16.26
C ALA A 152 6.31 3.73 17.64
N ASP A 153 5.49 4.05 18.63
CA ASP A 153 5.88 3.96 20.01
C ASP A 153 5.98 2.49 20.50
N SER A 154 6.50 2.29 21.69
CA SER A 154 6.69 0.95 22.23
C SER A 154 5.39 0.15 22.39
N ALA A 155 4.28 0.80 22.66
CA ALA A 155 2.99 0.14 22.84
C ALA A 155 2.45 -0.41 21.51
N MET A 156 2.60 0.34 20.42
CA MET A 156 2.24 -0.12 19.09
C MET A 156 3.18 -1.23 18.60
N ILE A 157 4.48 -1.11 18.84
CA ILE A 157 5.46 -2.15 18.51
C ILE A 157 5.09 -3.48 19.18
N GLU A 158 4.76 -3.45 20.48
CA GLU A 158 4.31 -4.65 21.19
C GLU A 158 3.04 -5.23 20.56
N ARG A 159 2.05 -4.40 20.21
CA ARG A 159 0.81 -4.85 19.55
C ARG A 159 1.06 -5.53 18.19
N LEU A 160 1.99 -5.03 17.39
CA LEU A 160 2.31 -5.56 16.06
C LEU A 160 3.24 -6.78 16.10
N SER A 161 3.91 -7.06 17.22
CA SER A 161 4.85 -8.17 17.39
C SER A 161 4.20 -9.52 17.69
N TRP A 162 2.87 -9.56 17.89
CA TRP A 162 2.11 -10.80 18.24
C TRP A 162 1.53 -11.52 17.01
#